data_ced8520faad1ce546deeddcf6b7d5a79
#
_entry.id   ced8520faad1ce546deeddcf6b7d5a79
#
_cell.length_a   1.000
_cell.length_b   1.000
_cell.length_c   1.000
_cell.angle_alpha   90.00
_cell.angle_beta   90.00
_cell.angle_gamma   90.00
#
_symmetry.space_group_name_H-M   'P 1'
#
loop_
_entity.id
_entity.type
_entity.pdbx_description
1 polymer ?
#
loop_
_entity_poly.entity_id
_entity_poly.type
_entity_poly.pdbx_seq_one_letter_code
_entity_poly.pdbx_strand_id
1 'polypeptide(L)'
;PEKYKIISRYRAYHGSTLGALSATAQANRRVKYDPGVPGFLHVYPPYSYRSIFGSNKEESDLKAADMLEEMINWEGEDTVAAFIMEPVISGGGVIIPSFKYLERVSEICKKYNVLLIIDEVVSGFGRTGEMFGFMHAKGVQPDIITMAKGITSGYLPLGATAVRDEISEAFRKKGKDNHFRHVSTFGGHPASCAVALKNIEIIEREKLVERVKALGNSILQQLEQLESHPNVGEVRQIGFLVGLEMVEDKQSKEPLADSEMNESIGRCKQGGLIIGRNGDTVPGQN
;
A
#
# COMPACT_ATOMS: atom_id res chain seq x y z
N PRO A 1 11.44 -23.31 16.03
CA PRO A 1 10.16 -23.31 15.29
C PRO A 1 10.38 -22.62 13.95
N GLU A 2 9.64 -23.05 12.92
CA GLU A 2 9.70 -22.39 11.62
C GLU A 2 8.92 -21.09 11.68
N LYS A 3 9.45 -20.03 11.04
CA LYS A 3 8.77 -18.74 10.92
C LYS A 3 7.58 -18.89 9.95
N TYR A 4 6.37 -18.51 10.38
CA TYR A 4 5.15 -18.66 9.58
C TYR A 4 4.17 -17.49 9.70
N LYS A 5 4.33 -16.62 10.70
CA LYS A 5 3.44 -15.49 10.90
C LYS A 5 3.76 -14.37 9.91
N ILE A 6 2.72 -13.76 9.39
CA ILE A 6 2.81 -12.59 8.50
C ILE A 6 2.09 -11.42 9.16
N ILE A 7 2.80 -10.33 9.32
CA ILE A 7 2.23 -9.08 9.85
C ILE A 7 1.89 -8.15 8.69
N SER A 8 0.76 -7.46 8.76
CA SER A 8 0.34 -6.39 7.86
C SER A 8 -0.22 -5.21 8.65
N ARG A 9 -0.75 -4.19 7.96
CA ARG A 9 -1.30 -3.00 8.62
C ARG A 9 -2.83 -2.98 8.51
N TYR A 10 -3.50 -2.45 9.51
CA TYR A 10 -4.90 -2.04 9.35
C TYR A 10 -5.05 -1.06 8.19
N ARG A 11 -6.21 -1.07 7.54
CA ARG A 11 -6.56 -0.30 6.34
C ARG A 11 -5.84 -0.74 5.05
N ALA A 12 -4.88 -1.67 5.11
CA ALA A 12 -4.19 -2.21 3.95
C ALA A 12 -5.09 -3.16 3.13
N TYR A 13 -4.81 -3.23 1.82
CA TYR A 13 -5.45 -4.17 0.90
C TYR A 13 -4.39 -4.89 0.06
N HIS A 14 -4.33 -6.21 0.17
CA HIS A 14 -3.33 -7.04 -0.51
C HIS A 14 -3.94 -8.07 -1.48
N GLY A 15 -5.25 -8.11 -1.59
CA GLY A 15 -5.97 -9.01 -2.49
C GLY A 15 -7.16 -9.71 -1.84
N SER A 16 -7.82 -10.59 -2.60
CA SER A 16 -9.03 -11.29 -2.21
C SER A 16 -8.95 -12.82 -2.28
N THR A 17 -7.78 -13.39 -2.61
CA THR A 17 -7.51 -14.82 -2.37
C THR A 17 -7.32 -15.05 -0.88
N LEU A 18 -7.55 -16.25 -0.37
CA LEU A 18 -7.62 -16.55 1.07
C LEU A 18 -6.40 -16.01 1.84
N GLY A 19 -5.17 -16.25 1.37
CA GLY A 19 -3.96 -15.72 2.02
C GLY A 19 -3.86 -14.19 1.90
N ALA A 20 -4.06 -13.62 0.72
CA ALA A 20 -4.00 -12.18 0.51
C ALA A 20 -5.12 -11.44 1.25
N LEU A 21 -6.32 -12.04 1.34
CA LEU A 21 -7.43 -11.51 2.13
C LEU A 21 -7.12 -11.55 3.63
N SER A 22 -6.39 -12.57 4.10
CA SER A 22 -5.95 -12.64 5.50
C SER A 22 -4.91 -11.55 5.84
N ALA A 23 -4.10 -11.11 4.87
CA ALA A 23 -3.22 -9.95 5.01
C ALA A 23 -3.98 -8.62 4.85
N THR A 24 -5.11 -8.60 4.14
CA THR A 24 -5.98 -7.43 3.99
C THR A 24 -6.65 -7.11 5.32
N ALA A 25 -6.61 -5.84 5.76
CA ALA A 25 -7.18 -5.42 7.03
C ALA A 25 -8.20 -4.27 6.88
N GLN A 26 -8.93 -4.29 5.78
CA GLN A 26 -10.12 -3.47 5.54
C GLN A 26 -11.35 -4.28 5.97
N ALA A 27 -11.97 -3.88 7.07
CA ALA A 27 -13.02 -4.66 7.73
C ALA A 27 -14.15 -5.07 6.78
N ASN A 28 -14.70 -4.13 6.00
CA ASN A 28 -15.82 -4.39 5.11
C ASN A 28 -15.50 -5.33 3.94
N ARG A 29 -14.20 -5.51 3.62
CA ARG A 29 -13.78 -6.48 2.60
C ARG A 29 -13.57 -7.88 3.17
N ARG A 30 -13.39 -8.00 4.48
CA ARG A 30 -12.99 -9.26 5.15
C ARG A 30 -14.08 -9.90 5.96
N VAL A 31 -14.90 -9.12 6.68
CA VAL A 31 -15.82 -9.60 7.72
C VAL A 31 -16.76 -10.73 7.29
N LYS A 32 -17.13 -10.81 6.02
CA LYS A 32 -18.01 -11.88 5.49
C LYS A 32 -17.27 -13.15 5.08
N TYR A 33 -15.93 -13.13 5.13
CA TYR A 33 -15.05 -14.22 4.69
C TYR A 33 -14.15 -14.73 5.81
N ASP A 34 -14.29 -14.18 7.02
CA ASP A 34 -13.62 -14.67 8.22
C ASP A 34 -14.18 -16.05 8.65
N PRO A 35 -13.39 -16.92 9.30
CA PRO A 35 -12.00 -16.66 9.71
C PRO A 35 -10.99 -16.80 8.57
N GLY A 36 -9.98 -15.92 8.55
CA GLY A 36 -8.86 -16.01 7.64
C GLY A 36 -7.87 -17.15 7.97
N VAL A 37 -6.74 -17.18 7.28
CA VAL A 37 -5.66 -18.13 7.55
C VAL A 37 -5.00 -17.78 8.90
N PRO A 38 -4.78 -18.77 9.80
CA PRO A 38 -4.04 -18.52 11.05
C PRO A 38 -2.63 -17.99 10.79
N GLY A 39 -2.14 -17.12 11.69
CA GLY A 39 -0.80 -16.55 11.62
C GLY A 39 -0.71 -15.20 10.88
N PHE A 40 -1.84 -14.64 10.44
CA PHE A 40 -1.88 -13.26 9.95
C PHE A 40 -2.25 -12.28 11.07
N LEU A 41 -1.42 -11.26 11.25
CA LEU A 41 -1.53 -10.27 12.31
C LEU A 41 -1.56 -8.86 11.73
N HIS A 42 -2.12 -7.89 12.46
CA HIS A 42 -2.26 -6.52 11.96
C HIS A 42 -1.80 -5.51 13.00
N VAL A 43 -0.99 -4.54 12.55
CA VAL A 43 -0.52 -3.41 13.37
C VAL A 43 -1.18 -2.10 12.91
N TYR A 44 -1.02 -1.04 13.71
CA TYR A 44 -1.54 0.28 13.38
C TYR A 44 -0.97 0.81 12.07
N PRO A 45 -1.78 1.50 11.24
CA PRO A 45 -1.31 2.18 10.06
C PRO A 45 -0.64 3.52 10.43
N PRO A 46 0.30 4.03 9.63
CA PRO A 46 0.86 5.38 9.78
C PRO A 46 -0.13 6.44 9.27
N TYR A 47 -1.24 6.60 9.98
CA TYR A 47 -2.33 7.51 9.62
C TYR A 47 -2.38 8.70 10.58
N SER A 48 -1.50 9.66 10.38
CA SER A 48 -1.27 10.79 11.28
C SER A 48 -2.52 11.64 11.52
N TYR A 49 -3.39 11.82 10.52
CA TYR A 49 -4.61 12.60 10.69
C TYR A 49 -5.53 12.07 11.80
N ARG A 50 -5.63 10.74 11.96
CA ARG A 50 -6.44 10.07 13.00
C ARG A 50 -5.59 9.21 13.94
N SER A 51 -4.33 9.60 14.16
CA SER A 51 -3.43 8.81 14.96
C SER A 51 -3.73 8.88 16.45
N ILE A 52 -3.60 7.73 17.13
CA ILE A 52 -3.61 7.63 18.58
C ILE A 52 -2.26 8.05 19.19
N PHE A 53 -1.22 8.23 18.38
CA PHE A 53 0.15 8.53 18.81
C PHE A 53 0.47 10.02 18.83
N GLY A 54 -0.49 10.88 18.49
CA GLY A 54 -0.33 12.34 18.45
C GLY A 54 -0.50 12.93 17.05
N SER A 55 -0.44 14.25 16.95
CA SER A 55 -0.72 15.01 15.74
C SER A 55 0.52 15.34 14.90
N ASN A 56 1.72 15.20 15.46
CA ASN A 56 2.95 15.35 14.66
C ASN A 56 3.10 14.16 13.73
N LYS A 57 3.10 14.41 12.43
CA LYS A 57 3.10 13.35 11.42
C LYS A 57 4.29 12.41 11.55
N GLU A 58 5.50 12.94 11.58
CA GLU A 58 6.71 12.11 11.61
C GLU A 58 6.81 11.31 12.91
N GLU A 59 6.57 11.94 14.06
CA GLU A 59 6.59 11.27 15.34
C GLU A 59 5.52 10.17 15.46
N SER A 60 4.30 10.47 15.00
CA SER A 60 3.20 9.52 14.97
C SER A 60 3.50 8.31 14.07
N ASP A 61 4.06 8.57 12.89
CA ASP A 61 4.43 7.53 11.94
C ASP A 61 5.55 6.63 12.50
N LEU A 62 6.56 7.21 13.16
CA LEU A 62 7.64 6.44 13.81
C LEU A 62 7.09 5.56 14.93
N LYS A 63 6.19 6.07 15.78
CA LYS A 63 5.52 5.26 16.81
C LYS A 63 4.69 4.14 16.19
N ALA A 64 4.03 4.38 15.06
CA ALA A 64 3.33 3.32 14.33
C ALA A 64 4.30 2.26 13.76
N ALA A 65 5.52 2.65 13.35
CA ALA A 65 6.56 1.70 12.97
C ALA A 65 7.06 0.88 14.17
N ASP A 66 7.25 1.51 15.33
CA ASP A 66 7.70 0.83 16.56
C ASP A 66 6.66 -0.22 17.03
N MET A 67 5.37 -0.05 16.73
CA MET A 67 4.36 -1.09 16.99
C MET A 67 4.63 -2.39 16.23
N LEU A 68 5.34 -2.35 15.10
CA LEU A 68 5.79 -3.57 14.44
C LEU A 68 6.83 -4.30 15.29
N GLU A 69 7.78 -3.57 15.87
CA GLU A 69 8.79 -4.14 16.77
C GLU A 69 8.16 -4.78 18.00
N GLU A 70 7.22 -4.09 18.62
CA GLU A 70 6.46 -4.61 19.78
C GLU A 70 5.69 -5.89 19.42
N MET A 71 5.00 -5.90 18.26
CA MET A 71 4.26 -7.06 17.78
C MET A 71 5.20 -8.27 17.56
N ILE A 72 6.37 -8.05 16.96
CA ILE A 72 7.37 -9.11 16.76
C ILE A 72 7.81 -9.71 18.10
N ASN A 73 8.07 -8.86 19.09
CA ASN A 73 8.49 -9.30 20.43
C ASN A 73 7.38 -10.09 21.14
N TRP A 74 6.13 -9.62 21.10
CA TRP A 74 5.00 -10.30 21.75
C TRP A 74 4.64 -11.62 21.08
N GLU A 75 4.78 -11.72 19.76
CA GLU A 75 4.48 -12.94 19.02
C GLU A 75 5.63 -13.97 19.01
N GLY A 76 6.81 -13.55 19.47
CA GLY A 76 8.04 -14.33 19.44
C GLY A 76 8.79 -14.17 18.12
N GLU A 77 9.95 -13.54 18.15
CA GLU A 77 10.76 -13.18 16.97
C GLU A 77 11.06 -14.34 16.02
N ASP A 78 11.22 -15.54 16.59
CA ASP A 78 11.48 -16.78 15.83
C ASP A 78 10.25 -17.34 15.10
N THR A 79 9.09 -16.73 15.25
CA THR A 79 7.84 -17.18 14.60
C THR A 79 7.38 -16.24 13.47
N VAL A 80 7.89 -15.00 13.42
CA VAL A 80 7.48 -14.02 12.42
C VAL A 80 8.33 -14.14 11.16
N ALA A 81 7.68 -14.48 10.04
CA ALA A 81 8.31 -14.70 8.75
C ALA A 81 8.45 -13.41 7.93
N ALA A 82 7.41 -12.59 7.89
CA ALA A 82 7.38 -11.43 7.01
C ALA A 82 6.50 -10.29 7.56
N PHE A 83 6.82 -9.07 7.12
CA PHE A 83 5.94 -7.93 7.19
C PHE A 83 5.59 -7.48 5.77
N ILE A 84 4.29 -7.37 5.45
CA ILE A 84 3.82 -6.91 4.15
C ILE A 84 3.18 -5.53 4.27
N MET A 85 3.56 -4.60 3.37
CA MET A 85 3.00 -3.26 3.34
C MET A 85 2.97 -2.64 1.95
N GLU A 86 1.97 -1.78 1.69
CA GLU A 86 1.98 -0.82 0.59
C GLU A 86 2.87 0.38 0.98
N PRO A 87 3.70 0.97 0.12
CA PRO A 87 4.38 2.25 0.44
C PRO A 87 3.41 3.38 0.75
N VAL A 88 2.29 3.40 0.03
CA VAL A 88 1.13 4.27 0.27
C VAL A 88 -0.08 3.37 0.41
N ILE A 89 -0.82 3.45 1.51
CA ILE A 89 -2.07 2.68 1.66
C ILE A 89 -3.13 3.31 0.75
N SER A 90 -3.25 2.80 -0.47
CA SER A 90 -4.10 3.43 -1.49
C SER A 90 -5.58 3.24 -1.19
N GLY A 91 -6.01 1.98 -1.09
CA GLY A 91 -7.41 1.61 -0.87
C GLY A 91 -7.95 1.94 0.51
N GLY A 92 -7.11 2.29 1.47
CA GLY A 92 -7.47 2.66 2.83
C GLY A 92 -7.58 4.17 3.07
N GLY A 93 -7.51 5.00 1.99
CA GLY A 93 -7.67 6.45 2.08
C GLY A 93 -6.48 7.27 1.57
N VAL A 94 -5.64 6.70 0.71
CA VAL A 94 -4.40 7.31 0.22
C VAL A 94 -3.55 7.83 1.40
N ILE A 95 -3.28 6.93 2.34
CA ILE A 95 -2.45 7.25 3.52
C ILE A 95 -0.98 7.22 3.12
N ILE A 96 -0.35 8.38 3.19
CA ILE A 96 1.04 8.60 2.79
C ILE A 96 1.87 8.74 4.07
N PRO A 97 2.68 7.73 4.44
CA PRO A 97 3.55 7.84 5.59
C PRO A 97 4.70 8.82 5.35
N SER A 98 5.35 9.26 6.43
CA SER A 98 6.67 9.85 6.32
C SER A 98 7.65 8.82 5.78
N PHE A 99 8.64 9.23 5.00
CA PHE A 99 9.63 8.27 4.47
C PHE A 99 10.48 7.64 5.57
N LYS A 100 10.65 8.30 6.69
CA LYS A 100 11.28 7.75 7.89
C LYS A 100 10.52 6.54 8.47
N TYR A 101 9.20 6.48 8.28
CA TYR A 101 8.44 5.28 8.63
C TYR A 101 8.93 4.05 7.86
N LEU A 102 9.12 4.19 6.53
CA LEU A 102 9.58 3.08 5.68
C LEU A 102 11.01 2.68 6.07
N GLU A 103 11.88 3.66 6.34
CA GLU A 103 13.26 3.44 6.79
C GLU A 103 13.25 2.68 8.13
N ARG A 104 12.47 3.12 9.12
CA ARG A 104 12.34 2.47 10.44
C ARG A 104 11.80 1.04 10.34
N VAL A 105 10.77 0.81 9.54
CA VAL A 105 10.23 -0.54 9.27
C VAL A 105 11.31 -1.44 8.67
N SER A 106 12.10 -0.94 7.70
CA SER A 106 13.20 -1.70 7.09
C SER A 106 14.27 -2.07 8.12
N GLU A 107 14.61 -1.15 9.05
CA GLU A 107 15.55 -1.41 10.16
C GLU A 107 15.03 -2.50 11.08
N ILE A 108 13.75 -2.43 11.49
CA ILE A 108 13.12 -3.43 12.34
C ILE A 108 13.13 -4.80 11.65
N CYS A 109 12.70 -4.88 10.40
CA CYS A 109 12.71 -6.14 9.65
C CYS A 109 14.11 -6.77 9.58
N LYS A 110 15.14 -5.96 9.30
CA LYS A 110 16.55 -6.43 9.30
C LYS A 110 16.99 -6.91 10.67
N LYS A 111 16.68 -6.17 11.74
CA LYS A 111 17.05 -6.50 13.13
C LYS A 111 16.53 -7.88 13.55
N TYR A 112 15.31 -8.21 13.19
CA TYR A 112 14.64 -9.46 13.60
C TYR A 112 14.65 -10.54 12.53
N ASN A 113 15.40 -10.36 11.44
CA ASN A 113 15.43 -11.29 10.30
C ASN A 113 14.01 -11.64 9.81
N VAL A 114 13.17 -10.61 9.65
CA VAL A 114 11.81 -10.65 9.11
C VAL A 114 11.86 -10.16 7.67
N LEU A 115 11.27 -10.89 6.73
CA LEU A 115 11.25 -10.48 5.33
C LEU A 115 10.36 -9.25 5.13
N LEU A 116 10.88 -8.22 4.46
CA LEU A 116 10.12 -7.04 4.07
C LEU A 116 9.50 -7.25 2.68
N ILE A 117 8.17 -7.36 2.64
CA ILE A 117 7.38 -7.48 1.41
C ILE A 117 6.75 -6.11 1.11
N ILE A 118 7.11 -5.52 -0.02
CA ILE A 118 6.50 -4.27 -0.47
C ILE A 118 5.48 -4.55 -1.58
N ASP A 119 4.25 -4.13 -1.32
CA ASP A 119 3.15 -4.23 -2.28
C ASP A 119 3.07 -2.96 -3.13
N GLU A 120 3.60 -3.05 -4.34
CA GLU A 120 3.63 -1.98 -5.35
C GLU A 120 2.50 -2.09 -6.39
N VAL A 121 1.49 -2.86 -6.08
CA VAL A 121 0.37 -3.09 -7.01
C VAL A 121 -0.33 -1.79 -7.43
N VAL A 122 -0.38 -0.79 -6.55
CA VAL A 122 -0.97 0.53 -6.86
C VAL A 122 0.09 1.62 -6.99
N SER A 123 1.09 1.64 -6.13
CA SER A 123 2.11 2.69 -6.05
C SER A 123 3.20 2.57 -7.11
N GLY A 124 3.40 1.39 -7.69
CA GLY A 124 4.44 1.14 -8.68
C GLY A 124 4.19 1.74 -10.06
N PHE A 125 5.19 1.61 -10.90
CA PHE A 125 5.20 2.05 -12.31
C PHE A 125 4.93 3.55 -12.49
N GLY A 126 5.58 4.36 -11.65
CA GLY A 126 5.57 5.82 -11.77
C GLY A 126 4.40 6.53 -11.09
N ARG A 127 3.44 5.80 -10.48
CA ARG A 127 2.22 6.39 -9.89
C ARG A 127 2.50 7.49 -8.85
N THR A 128 3.57 7.35 -8.08
CA THR A 128 3.96 8.27 -7.01
C THR A 128 5.00 9.32 -7.43
N GLY A 129 5.48 9.29 -8.68
CA GLY A 129 6.59 10.12 -9.15
C GLY A 129 7.97 9.49 -8.97
N GLU A 130 8.03 8.25 -8.51
CA GLU A 130 9.17 7.33 -8.58
C GLU A 130 8.73 6.03 -9.27
N MET A 131 9.66 5.25 -9.84
CA MET A 131 9.31 3.99 -10.50
C MET A 131 8.56 3.05 -9.55
N PHE A 132 9.00 2.97 -8.29
CA PHE A 132 8.34 2.26 -7.21
C PHE A 132 8.20 3.17 -6.00
N GLY A 133 7.08 3.07 -5.28
CA GLY A 133 6.77 3.95 -4.15
C GLY A 133 7.78 3.86 -3.00
N PHE A 134 8.38 2.69 -2.75
CA PHE A 134 9.41 2.55 -1.71
C PHE A 134 10.68 3.35 -2.00
N MET A 135 10.94 3.73 -3.27
CA MET A 135 12.14 4.49 -3.66
C MET A 135 12.18 5.92 -3.11
N HIS A 136 11.05 6.42 -2.60
CA HIS A 136 11.03 7.69 -1.87
C HIS A 136 11.80 7.63 -0.55
N ALA A 137 11.98 6.43 0.04
CA ALA A 137 12.71 6.22 1.28
C ALA A 137 14.14 5.74 1.00
N LYS A 138 15.13 6.48 1.51
CA LYS A 138 16.55 6.18 1.25
C LYS A 138 16.96 4.88 1.95
N GLY A 139 17.69 4.04 1.21
CA GLY A 139 18.28 2.81 1.77
C GLY A 139 17.31 1.68 2.09
N VAL A 140 16.02 1.85 1.81
CA VAL A 140 15.05 0.77 1.91
C VAL A 140 15.25 -0.19 0.75
N GLN A 141 15.49 -1.46 1.08
CA GLN A 141 15.63 -2.55 0.11
C GLN A 141 14.67 -3.66 0.51
N PRO A 142 13.56 -3.84 -0.21
CA PRO A 142 12.62 -4.91 0.05
C PRO A 142 13.25 -6.28 -0.29
N ASP A 143 12.81 -7.30 0.44
CA ASP A 143 13.16 -8.68 0.13
C ASP A 143 12.29 -9.23 -1.01
N ILE A 144 11.03 -8.77 -1.04
CA ILE A 144 10.02 -9.20 -2.02
C ILE A 144 9.22 -7.96 -2.45
N ILE A 145 8.94 -7.85 -3.75
CA ILE A 145 8.04 -6.83 -4.32
C ILE A 145 6.92 -7.52 -5.06
N THR A 146 5.67 -7.16 -4.75
CA THR A 146 4.51 -7.61 -5.52
C THR A 146 4.02 -6.50 -6.46
N MET A 147 3.68 -6.86 -7.68
CA MET A 147 3.36 -5.93 -8.76
C MET A 147 2.17 -6.42 -9.58
N ALA A 148 1.33 -5.49 -10.02
CA ALA A 148 0.23 -5.73 -10.97
C ALA A 148 -0.20 -4.40 -11.62
N LYS A 149 -1.42 -4.28 -12.08
CA LYS A 149 -2.06 -3.05 -12.60
C LYS A 149 -1.16 -2.24 -13.54
N GLY A 150 -0.36 -1.32 -12.97
CA GLY A 150 0.56 -0.46 -13.71
C GLY A 150 1.58 -1.21 -14.57
N ILE A 151 1.91 -2.45 -14.24
CA ILE A 151 2.86 -3.25 -15.03
C ILE A 151 2.44 -3.43 -16.50
N THR A 152 1.13 -3.50 -16.75
CA THR A 152 0.58 -3.61 -18.12
C THR A 152 -0.34 -2.44 -18.50
N SER A 153 -0.48 -1.44 -17.64
CA SER A 153 -1.44 -0.33 -17.79
C SER A 153 -2.89 -0.80 -18.05
N GLY A 154 -3.25 -1.99 -17.59
CA GLY A 154 -4.59 -2.57 -17.73
C GLY A 154 -4.89 -3.20 -19.10
N TYR A 155 -3.94 -3.24 -20.03
CA TYR A 155 -4.17 -3.84 -21.35
C TYR A 155 -4.34 -5.36 -21.29
N LEU A 156 -3.53 -6.05 -20.49
CA LEU A 156 -3.67 -7.49 -20.25
C LEU A 156 -3.46 -7.81 -18.77
N PRO A 157 -4.13 -8.85 -18.22
CA PRO A 157 -3.96 -9.24 -16.84
C PRO A 157 -2.56 -9.84 -16.63
N LEU A 158 -1.82 -9.26 -15.66
CA LEU A 158 -0.53 -9.78 -15.22
C LEU A 158 -0.29 -9.37 -13.76
N GLY A 159 0.18 -10.31 -12.97
CA GLY A 159 0.81 -10.07 -11.68
C GLY A 159 2.23 -10.60 -11.71
N ALA A 160 3.12 -9.94 -11.00
CA ALA A 160 4.51 -10.35 -10.89
C ALA A 160 4.98 -10.22 -9.43
N THR A 161 5.90 -11.10 -9.04
CA THR A 161 6.60 -11.04 -7.76
C THR A 161 8.09 -11.10 -8.04
N ALA A 162 8.82 -10.07 -7.62
CA ALA A 162 10.28 -10.04 -7.64
C ALA A 162 10.80 -10.36 -6.24
N VAL A 163 11.86 -11.16 -6.17
CA VAL A 163 12.53 -11.53 -4.92
C VAL A 163 14.02 -11.31 -5.03
N ARG A 164 14.69 -11.06 -3.90
CA ARG A 164 16.16 -10.98 -3.88
C ARG A 164 16.79 -12.31 -4.29
N ASP A 165 18.02 -12.26 -4.80
CA ASP A 165 18.73 -13.43 -5.29
C ASP A 165 18.90 -14.51 -4.20
N GLU A 166 19.17 -14.11 -2.96
CA GLU A 166 19.36 -15.05 -1.84
C GLU A 166 18.10 -15.91 -1.57
N ILE A 167 16.90 -15.29 -1.75
CA ILE A 167 15.63 -16.02 -1.63
C ILE A 167 15.47 -16.97 -2.82
N SER A 168 15.75 -16.48 -4.04
CA SER A 168 15.67 -17.26 -5.27
C SER A 168 16.62 -18.48 -5.24
N GLU A 169 17.84 -18.28 -4.73
CA GLU A 169 18.86 -19.35 -4.63
C GLU A 169 18.41 -20.48 -3.72
N ALA A 170 17.60 -20.21 -2.68
CA ALA A 170 17.08 -21.27 -1.83
C ALA A 170 16.28 -22.31 -2.63
N PHE A 171 15.60 -21.90 -3.70
CA PHE A 171 14.81 -22.76 -4.58
C PHE A 171 15.63 -23.37 -5.72
N ARG A 172 16.88 -22.93 -5.94
CA ARG A 172 17.80 -23.45 -6.98
C ARG A 172 18.72 -24.56 -6.47
N LYS A 173 18.77 -24.80 -5.16
CA LYS A 173 19.58 -25.85 -4.56
C LYS A 173 19.15 -27.22 -5.09
N LYS A 174 20.14 -28.14 -5.27
CA LYS A 174 19.86 -29.50 -5.69
C LYS A 174 19.00 -30.23 -4.66
N GLY A 175 18.00 -30.95 -5.11
CA GLY A 175 17.12 -31.76 -4.27
C GLY A 175 15.63 -31.42 -4.55
N LYS A 176 14.77 -32.44 -4.50
CA LYS A 176 13.34 -32.30 -4.81
C LYS A 176 12.59 -31.39 -3.84
N ASP A 177 13.09 -31.23 -2.62
CA ASP A 177 12.46 -30.45 -1.55
C ASP A 177 12.69 -28.94 -1.69
N ASN A 178 13.65 -28.53 -2.53
CA ASN A 178 13.98 -27.12 -2.75
C ASN A 178 13.22 -26.47 -3.92
N HIS A 179 12.41 -27.23 -4.66
CA HIS A 179 11.72 -26.68 -5.82
C HIS A 179 10.57 -25.75 -5.43
N PHE A 180 10.51 -24.59 -6.03
CA PHE A 180 9.35 -23.70 -5.95
C PHE A 180 8.18 -24.32 -6.71
N ARG A 181 7.19 -24.85 -5.98
CA ARG A 181 6.07 -25.62 -6.54
C ARG A 181 4.80 -24.83 -6.81
N HIS A 182 4.89 -23.52 -6.81
CA HIS A 182 3.76 -22.67 -7.14
C HIS A 182 3.68 -22.45 -8.66
N VAL A 183 2.69 -23.05 -9.30
CA VAL A 183 2.48 -22.97 -10.75
C VAL A 183 1.05 -22.55 -11.01
N SER A 184 0.85 -21.51 -11.82
CA SER A 184 -0.46 -21.16 -12.36
C SER A 184 -0.50 -21.43 -13.88
N THR A 185 -1.66 -21.85 -14.39
CA THR A 185 -1.83 -22.23 -15.81
C THR A 185 -1.40 -21.11 -16.78
N PHE A 186 -1.71 -19.87 -16.43
CA PHE A 186 -1.34 -18.70 -17.25
C PHE A 186 -0.10 -17.97 -16.75
N GLY A 187 0.69 -18.57 -15.85
CA GLY A 187 1.95 -18.00 -15.40
C GLY A 187 2.93 -17.82 -16.57
N GLY A 188 3.48 -16.61 -16.73
CA GLY A 188 4.39 -16.29 -17.82
C GLY A 188 3.73 -16.24 -19.20
N HIS A 189 2.42 -15.94 -19.29
CA HIS A 189 1.71 -15.85 -20.57
C HIS A 189 2.42 -14.88 -21.54
N PRO A 190 2.87 -15.33 -22.72
CA PRO A 190 3.75 -14.55 -23.60
C PRO A 190 3.18 -13.18 -23.99
N ALA A 191 1.89 -13.10 -24.33
CA ALA A 191 1.27 -11.83 -24.71
C ALA A 191 1.25 -10.83 -23.53
N SER A 192 0.92 -11.29 -22.31
CA SER A 192 0.92 -10.42 -21.13
C SER A 192 2.33 -9.93 -20.79
N CYS A 193 3.32 -10.81 -20.90
CA CYS A 193 4.73 -10.43 -20.68
C CYS A 193 5.22 -9.44 -21.74
N ALA A 194 4.88 -9.64 -23.01
CA ALA A 194 5.24 -8.72 -24.09
C ALA A 194 4.62 -7.33 -23.90
N VAL A 195 3.35 -7.27 -23.48
CA VAL A 195 2.67 -6.00 -23.14
C VAL A 195 3.35 -5.32 -21.96
N ALA A 196 3.71 -6.06 -20.92
CA ALA A 196 4.41 -5.50 -19.76
C ALA A 196 5.77 -4.89 -20.15
N LEU A 197 6.58 -5.61 -20.92
CA LEU A 197 7.86 -5.12 -21.42
C LEU A 197 7.68 -3.84 -22.26
N LYS A 198 6.69 -3.84 -23.17
CA LYS A 198 6.40 -2.66 -23.99
C LYS A 198 5.89 -1.47 -23.16
N ASN A 199 5.08 -1.74 -22.15
CA ASN A 199 4.61 -0.68 -21.25
C ASN A 199 5.76 -0.05 -20.45
N ILE A 200 6.68 -0.87 -19.92
CA ILE A 200 7.87 -0.37 -19.21
C ILE A 200 8.74 0.48 -20.14
N GLU A 201 9.01 -0.02 -21.37
CA GLU A 201 9.74 0.75 -22.39
C GLU A 201 9.11 2.12 -22.67
N ILE A 202 7.77 2.19 -22.75
CA ILE A 202 7.05 3.47 -22.97
C ILE A 202 7.21 4.39 -21.75
N ILE A 203 7.06 3.88 -20.53
CA ILE A 203 7.24 4.65 -19.29
C ILE A 203 8.63 5.31 -19.26
N GLU A 204 9.67 4.53 -19.59
CA GLU A 204 11.06 5.02 -19.61
C GLU A 204 11.31 5.98 -20.75
N ARG A 205 10.96 5.61 -21.99
CA ARG A 205 11.19 6.40 -23.19
C ARG A 205 10.52 7.76 -23.14
N GLU A 206 9.30 7.81 -22.61
CA GLU A 206 8.50 9.03 -22.54
C GLU A 206 8.68 9.79 -21.22
N LYS A 207 9.58 9.31 -20.36
CA LYS A 207 9.90 9.90 -19.05
C LYS A 207 8.63 10.17 -18.23
N LEU A 208 7.73 9.16 -18.18
CA LEU A 208 6.43 9.34 -17.54
C LEU A 208 6.55 9.49 -16.02
N VAL A 209 7.58 8.93 -15.40
CA VAL A 209 7.84 9.09 -13.95
C VAL A 209 8.13 10.55 -13.63
N GLU A 210 9.02 11.20 -14.38
CA GLU A 210 9.37 12.61 -14.21
C GLU A 210 8.18 13.52 -14.50
N ARG A 211 7.38 13.16 -15.50
CA ARG A 211 6.13 13.87 -15.79
C ARG A 211 5.14 13.80 -14.65
N VAL A 212 4.96 12.63 -14.02
CA VAL A 212 4.09 12.46 -12.84
C VAL A 212 4.58 13.33 -11.69
N LYS A 213 5.89 13.37 -11.45
CA LYS A 213 6.50 14.21 -10.41
C LYS A 213 6.22 15.70 -10.64
N ALA A 214 6.44 16.18 -11.86
CA ALA A 214 6.22 17.58 -12.21
C ALA A 214 4.74 17.99 -12.13
N LEU A 215 3.85 17.20 -12.75
CA LEU A 215 2.40 17.48 -12.75
C LEU A 215 1.78 17.27 -11.37
N GLY A 216 2.26 16.30 -10.58
CA GLY A 216 1.82 16.06 -9.20
C GLY A 216 1.99 17.32 -8.35
N ASN A 217 3.12 17.99 -8.44
CA ASN A 217 3.38 19.24 -7.73
C ASN A 217 2.40 20.36 -8.14
N SER A 218 2.08 20.46 -9.44
CA SER A 218 1.09 21.45 -9.93
C SER A 218 -0.33 21.13 -9.44
N ILE A 219 -0.69 19.85 -9.38
CA ILE A 219 -1.99 19.39 -8.86
C ILE A 219 -2.08 19.72 -7.36
N LEU A 220 -1.04 19.46 -6.58
CA LEU A 220 -1.03 19.75 -5.15
C LEU A 220 -1.31 21.23 -4.87
N GLN A 221 -0.65 22.16 -5.57
CA GLN A 221 -0.87 23.60 -5.41
C GLN A 221 -2.33 24.03 -5.62
N GLN A 222 -3.04 23.32 -6.51
CA GLN A 222 -4.47 23.58 -6.74
C GLN A 222 -5.34 22.95 -5.66
N LEU A 223 -4.99 21.76 -5.19
CA LEU A 223 -5.73 21.03 -4.17
C LEU A 223 -5.59 21.65 -2.77
N GLU A 224 -4.45 22.26 -2.46
CA GLU A 224 -4.23 22.97 -1.18
C GLU A 224 -5.30 24.04 -0.90
N GLN A 225 -5.87 24.64 -1.94
CA GLN A 225 -6.97 25.60 -1.78
C GLN A 225 -8.21 24.96 -1.15
N LEU A 226 -8.42 23.64 -1.34
CA LEU A 226 -9.53 22.90 -0.76
C LEU A 226 -9.41 22.80 0.76
N GLU A 227 -8.22 22.92 1.32
CA GLU A 227 -8.02 22.89 2.78
C GLU A 227 -8.70 24.08 3.49
N SER A 228 -9.03 25.16 2.78
CA SER A 228 -9.83 26.26 3.33
C SER A 228 -11.31 25.89 3.51
N HIS A 229 -11.81 24.87 2.80
CA HIS A 229 -13.20 24.44 2.88
C HIS A 229 -13.50 23.80 4.25
N PRO A 230 -14.62 24.14 4.92
CA PRO A 230 -14.93 23.64 6.27
C PRO A 230 -15.03 22.12 6.36
N ASN A 231 -15.47 21.45 5.30
CA ASN A 231 -15.62 19.99 5.28
C ASN A 231 -14.39 19.23 4.75
N VAL A 232 -13.28 19.90 4.43
CA VAL A 232 -12.02 19.23 4.03
C VAL A 232 -11.06 19.25 5.21
N GLY A 233 -10.89 18.12 5.87
CA GLY A 233 -10.04 17.97 7.03
C GLY A 233 -8.56 17.86 6.69
N GLU A 234 -8.24 17.17 5.61
CA GLU A 234 -6.85 16.99 5.13
C GLU A 234 -6.82 16.72 3.63
N VAL A 235 -5.82 17.26 2.96
CA VAL A 235 -5.46 16.96 1.57
C VAL A 235 -4.16 16.15 1.57
N ARG A 236 -4.17 14.98 0.99
CA ARG A 236 -2.99 14.10 0.84
C ARG A 236 -2.68 13.90 -0.63
N GLN A 237 -1.43 14.05 -1.02
CA GLN A 237 -1.04 13.84 -2.40
C GLN A 237 0.42 13.35 -2.50
N ILE A 238 0.65 12.37 -3.38
CA ILE A 238 1.96 11.96 -3.85
C ILE A 238 1.86 11.49 -5.30
N GLY A 239 2.56 12.17 -6.21
CA GLY A 239 2.41 11.93 -7.65
C GLY A 239 0.94 12.10 -8.08
N PHE A 240 0.34 11.05 -8.61
CA PHE A 240 -1.07 11.02 -9.02
C PHE A 240 -1.99 10.27 -8.06
N LEU A 241 -1.55 10.00 -6.85
CA LEU A 241 -2.40 9.53 -5.77
C LEU A 241 -2.87 10.73 -4.95
N VAL A 242 -4.17 10.94 -4.88
CA VAL A 242 -4.81 12.04 -4.15
C VAL A 242 -5.85 11.45 -3.21
N GLY A 243 -5.87 11.90 -1.96
CA GLY A 243 -6.90 11.62 -0.98
C GLY A 243 -7.37 12.90 -0.31
N LEU A 244 -8.69 13.06 -0.18
CA LEU A 244 -9.32 14.11 0.59
C LEU A 244 -9.99 13.49 1.80
N GLU A 245 -9.67 13.99 2.97
CA GLU A 245 -10.38 13.61 4.20
C GLU A 245 -11.61 14.52 4.34
N MET A 246 -12.80 13.94 4.25
CA MET A 246 -14.04 14.70 4.33
C MET A 246 -14.62 14.59 5.74
N VAL A 247 -14.91 15.73 6.35
CA VAL A 247 -15.37 15.83 7.75
C VAL A 247 -16.56 16.77 7.88
N GLU A 248 -17.39 16.56 8.88
CA GLU A 248 -18.41 17.51 9.29
C GLU A 248 -17.79 18.71 10.00
N ASP A 249 -16.80 18.42 10.85
CA ASP A 249 -16.07 19.43 11.61
C ASP A 249 -14.59 19.06 11.73
N LYS A 250 -13.72 20.06 11.50
CA LYS A 250 -12.25 19.85 11.49
C LYS A 250 -11.65 19.62 12.86
N GLN A 251 -12.29 20.10 13.92
CA GLN A 251 -11.74 19.97 15.28
C GLN A 251 -12.06 18.60 15.85
N SER A 252 -13.31 18.18 15.76
CA SER A 252 -13.73 16.85 16.18
C SER A 252 -13.27 15.75 15.23
N LYS A 253 -13.01 16.11 13.95
CA LYS A 253 -12.71 15.19 12.86
C LYS A 253 -13.85 14.19 12.61
N GLU A 254 -15.09 14.58 12.97
CA GLU A 254 -16.24 13.74 12.69
C GLU A 254 -16.38 13.52 11.18
N PRO A 255 -16.53 12.28 10.72
CA PRO A 255 -16.65 11.99 9.28
C PRO A 255 -17.88 12.66 8.68
N LEU A 256 -17.76 13.16 7.45
CA LEU A 256 -18.90 13.69 6.71
C LEU A 256 -19.97 12.61 6.52
N ALA A 257 -21.24 12.99 6.66
CA ALA A 257 -22.35 12.06 6.52
C ALA A 257 -22.37 11.39 5.14
N ASP A 258 -22.76 10.12 5.11
CA ASP A 258 -22.78 9.30 3.88
C ASP A 258 -23.60 9.91 2.75
N SER A 259 -24.73 10.56 3.08
CA SER A 259 -25.58 11.25 2.11
C SER A 259 -24.86 12.40 1.43
N GLU A 260 -24.16 13.24 2.19
CA GLU A 260 -23.44 14.40 1.69
C GLU A 260 -22.20 13.99 0.90
N MET A 261 -21.51 12.93 1.34
CA MET A 261 -20.40 12.35 0.60
C MET A 261 -20.87 11.84 -0.78
N ASN A 262 -21.96 11.10 -0.83
CA ASN A 262 -22.52 10.60 -2.10
C ASN A 262 -23.00 11.70 -3.01
N GLU A 263 -23.59 12.79 -2.46
CA GLU A 263 -23.98 13.98 -3.22
C GLU A 263 -22.73 14.66 -3.81
N SER A 264 -21.69 14.85 -3.03
CA SER A 264 -20.42 15.46 -3.48
C SER A 264 -19.79 14.67 -4.63
N ILE A 265 -19.72 13.33 -4.51
CA ILE A 265 -19.24 12.44 -5.60
C ILE A 265 -20.14 12.56 -6.84
N GLY A 266 -21.46 12.61 -6.64
CA GLY A 266 -22.42 12.80 -7.72
C GLY A 266 -22.21 14.12 -8.49
N ARG A 267 -21.99 15.22 -7.77
CA ARG A 267 -21.67 16.53 -8.35
C ARG A 267 -20.35 16.53 -9.12
N CYS A 268 -19.30 15.89 -8.57
CA CYS A 268 -18.03 15.70 -9.28
C CYS A 268 -18.25 14.97 -10.61
N LYS A 269 -19.01 13.87 -10.59
CA LYS A 269 -19.34 13.09 -11.79
C LYS A 269 -20.09 13.90 -12.83
N GLN A 270 -21.08 14.72 -12.42
CA GLN A 270 -21.81 15.62 -13.31
C GLN A 270 -20.89 16.69 -13.93
N GLY A 271 -19.87 17.13 -13.18
CA GLY A 271 -18.83 18.03 -13.66
C GLY A 271 -17.74 17.36 -14.51
N GLY A 272 -17.86 16.06 -14.81
CA GLY A 272 -16.92 15.31 -15.64
C GLY A 272 -15.73 14.72 -14.86
N LEU A 273 -15.72 14.81 -13.52
CA LEU A 273 -14.68 14.24 -12.67
C LEU A 273 -15.16 12.95 -11.99
N ILE A 274 -14.47 11.84 -12.24
CA ILE A 274 -14.75 10.55 -11.59
C ILE A 274 -13.79 10.39 -10.42
N ILE A 275 -14.34 10.34 -9.22
CA ILE A 275 -13.61 10.06 -7.96
C ILE A 275 -14.25 8.87 -7.24
N GLY A 276 -13.45 8.20 -6.40
CA GLY A 276 -13.89 7.09 -5.57
C GLY A 276 -14.09 7.51 -4.12
N ARG A 277 -14.79 6.68 -3.36
CA ARG A 277 -14.97 6.78 -1.92
C ARG A 277 -14.26 5.62 -1.23
N ASN A 278 -13.60 5.89 -0.13
CA ASN A 278 -12.91 4.88 0.68
C ASN A 278 -13.57 4.65 2.06
N GLY A 279 -14.69 5.29 2.36
CA GLY A 279 -15.41 5.18 3.63
C GLY A 279 -15.91 3.77 3.98
N ASP A 280 -16.06 2.90 2.96
CA ASP A 280 -16.48 1.51 3.17
C ASP A 280 -15.38 0.63 3.77
N THR A 281 -14.16 1.11 3.88
CA THR A 281 -13.01 0.28 4.32
C THR A 281 -12.89 0.18 5.83
N VAL A 282 -13.30 1.23 6.53
CA VAL A 282 -13.35 1.26 8.01
C VAL A 282 -14.64 1.95 8.44
N PRO A 283 -15.55 1.26 9.14
CA PRO A 283 -16.81 1.84 9.62
C PRO A 283 -16.58 3.13 10.42
N GLY A 284 -17.39 4.16 10.16
CA GLY A 284 -17.31 5.44 10.86
C GLY A 284 -16.11 6.33 10.51
N GLN A 285 -15.42 6.05 9.40
CA GLN A 285 -14.32 6.89 8.89
C GLN A 285 -14.45 7.04 7.37
N ASN A 286 -14.68 8.25 6.92
CA ASN A 286 -14.83 8.60 5.50
C ASN A 286 -13.59 9.29 4.95
#